data_cbeb81753a0c1425f60f1b13da2fb3ac
#
_entry.id   cbeb81753a0c1425f60f1b13da2fb3ac
#
_cell.length_a   1.000
_cell.length_b   1.000
_cell.length_c   1.000
_cell.angle_alpha   90.00
_cell.angle_beta   90.00
_cell.angle_gamma   90.00
#
_symmetry.space_group_name_H-M   'P 1'
#
loop_
_entity.id
_entity.type
_entity.pdbx_description
1 polymer ?
#
loop_
_entity_poly.entity_id
_entity_poly.type
_entity_poly.pdbx_seq_one_letter_code
_entity_poly.pdbx_strand_id
1 'polypeptide(L)'
;MFWKNSKGIARSAHGASGGIGTLWKNASFELVQSTSHTHWILSILHHKESGSQVSILNVYVLALLSEKKRRIQESLASQRPVNLILAGDLNITLSTKEKRGGSIVRDPLRENVEDIMRDWDLEDVKPAQGLYTWTNRRTGPGHIAARLDRFLVQQSFFVLGFRSDSSILAFIISDH
;
A
#
# COMPACT_ATOMS: atom_id res chain seq x y z
N MET A 1 20.80 4.60 -7.14
CA MET A 1 20.50 5.14 -5.80
C MET A 1 19.11 5.78 -5.85
N PHE A 2 18.06 5.08 -5.42
CA PHE A 2 16.64 5.46 -5.59
C PHE A 2 16.23 6.73 -4.84
N TRP A 3 16.95 7.11 -3.78
CA TRP A 3 16.54 8.11 -2.80
C TRP A 3 17.13 9.50 -3.00
N LYS A 4 17.97 9.68 -4.02
CA LYS A 4 18.55 11.00 -4.31
C LYS A 4 17.48 11.96 -4.83
N ASN A 5 17.33 13.13 -4.20
CA ASN A 5 16.30 14.14 -4.49
C ASN A 5 14.85 13.70 -4.20
N SER A 6 14.65 12.81 -3.24
CA SER A 6 13.31 12.47 -2.75
C SER A 6 12.93 13.33 -1.54
N LYS A 7 11.64 13.63 -1.42
CA LYS A 7 11.00 14.15 -0.21
C LYS A 7 10.08 13.08 0.35
N GLY A 8 9.67 13.22 1.59
CA GLY A 8 8.77 12.25 2.20
C GLY A 8 8.15 12.71 3.50
N ILE A 9 7.19 11.92 3.93
CA ILE A 9 6.54 12.01 5.24
C ILE A 9 6.69 10.66 5.89
N ALA A 10 7.05 10.66 7.16
CA ALA A 10 7.16 9.44 7.96
C ALA A 10 6.51 9.62 9.32
N ARG A 11 6.01 8.52 9.84
CA ARG A 11 5.59 8.36 11.22
C ARG A 11 6.48 7.32 11.87
N SER A 12 7.06 7.68 13.00
CA SER A 12 7.89 6.77 13.79
C SER A 12 7.08 5.57 14.27
N ALA A 13 7.77 4.46 14.45
CA ALA A 13 7.23 3.29 15.12
C ALA A 13 6.67 3.63 16.51
N HIS A 14 5.58 2.98 16.89
CA HIS A 14 5.04 3.06 18.24
C HIS A 14 4.92 1.64 18.81
N GLY A 15 5.69 1.36 19.85
CA GLY A 15 5.78 0.01 20.43
C GLY A 15 6.56 -0.95 19.52
N ALA A 16 6.02 -2.15 19.32
CA ALA A 16 6.61 -3.19 18.47
C ALA A 16 6.29 -3.05 16.97
N SER A 17 5.47 -2.07 16.58
CA SER A 17 5.12 -1.84 15.17
C SER A 17 6.21 -1.04 14.48
N GLY A 18 6.54 -1.41 13.25
CA GLY A 18 7.41 -0.62 12.38
C GLY A 18 6.83 0.78 12.07
N GLY A 19 7.69 1.73 11.71
CA GLY A 19 7.27 3.03 11.22
C GLY A 19 6.63 2.92 9.83
N ILE A 20 5.90 3.96 9.42
CA ILE A 20 5.29 4.07 8.10
C ILE A 20 5.83 5.33 7.41
N GLY A 21 6.12 5.24 6.11
CA GLY A 21 6.66 6.37 5.37
C GLY A 21 6.22 6.38 3.91
N THR A 22 5.97 7.57 3.38
CA THR A 22 5.67 7.81 1.96
C THR A 22 6.74 8.74 1.41
N LEU A 23 7.39 8.31 0.33
CA LEU A 23 8.47 9.03 -0.33
C LEU A 23 8.10 9.29 -1.79
N TRP A 24 8.48 10.45 -2.32
CA TRP A 24 8.27 10.80 -3.72
C TRP A 24 9.45 11.58 -4.31
N LYS A 25 9.57 11.55 -5.63
CA LYS A 25 10.57 12.38 -6.34
C LYS A 25 10.15 13.84 -6.32
N ASN A 26 10.95 14.70 -5.68
CA ASN A 26 10.69 16.14 -5.60
C ASN A 26 10.67 16.84 -6.99
N ALA A 27 11.36 16.28 -7.97
CA ALA A 27 11.32 16.81 -9.33
C ALA A 27 9.93 16.65 -9.98
N SER A 28 9.23 15.54 -9.68
CA SER A 28 7.96 15.18 -10.32
C SER A 28 6.73 15.59 -9.51
N PHE A 29 6.85 15.61 -8.17
CA PHE A 29 5.70 15.81 -7.29
C PHE A 29 5.94 16.88 -6.24
N GLU A 30 4.87 17.59 -5.91
CA GLU A 30 4.81 18.55 -4.82
C GLU A 30 3.72 18.13 -3.83
N LEU A 31 4.01 18.21 -2.53
CA LEU A 31 3.03 17.91 -1.50
C LEU A 31 2.05 19.08 -1.36
N VAL A 32 0.77 18.80 -1.55
CA VAL A 32 -0.33 19.74 -1.33
C VAL A 32 -0.84 19.68 0.11
N GLN A 33 -1.10 18.45 0.57
CA GLN A 33 -1.66 18.21 1.90
C GLN A 33 -1.29 16.83 2.40
N SER A 34 -1.19 16.68 3.71
CA SER A 34 -1.07 15.36 4.33
C SER A 34 -1.85 15.27 5.61
N THR A 35 -2.38 14.07 5.86
CA THR A 35 -3.00 13.68 7.12
C THR A 35 -2.44 12.34 7.54
N SER A 36 -2.10 12.19 8.80
CA SER A 36 -1.50 10.94 9.28
C SER A 36 -2.13 10.49 10.58
N HIS A 37 -2.20 9.17 10.74
CA HIS A 37 -2.63 8.48 11.93
C HIS A 37 -1.61 7.40 12.29
N THR A 38 -1.78 6.70 13.40
CA THR A 38 -0.83 5.65 13.86
C THR A 38 -0.56 4.56 12.80
N HIS A 39 -1.54 4.24 11.96
CA HIS A 39 -1.47 3.12 11.02
C HIS A 39 -1.66 3.51 9.55
N TRP A 40 -1.72 4.79 9.24
CA TRP A 40 -1.82 5.26 7.86
C TRP A 40 -1.33 6.69 7.69
N ILE A 41 -0.91 6.99 6.47
CA ILE A 41 -0.58 8.35 5.99
C ILE A 41 -1.32 8.57 4.68
N LEU A 42 -2.16 9.60 4.61
CA LEU A 42 -2.69 10.13 3.36
C LEU A 42 -1.83 11.31 2.92
N SER A 43 -1.28 11.24 1.71
CA SER A 43 -0.52 12.30 1.07
C SER A 43 -1.20 12.69 -0.22
N ILE A 44 -1.56 13.95 -0.38
CA ILE A 44 -2.12 14.52 -1.60
C ILE A 44 -0.99 15.26 -2.30
N LEU A 45 -0.63 14.77 -3.48
CA LEU A 45 0.48 15.25 -4.28
C LEU A 45 -0.02 15.88 -5.58
N HIS A 46 0.63 16.93 -6.02
CA HIS A 46 0.45 17.54 -7.33
C HIS A 46 1.58 17.07 -8.26
N HIS A 47 1.23 16.45 -9.38
CA HIS A 47 2.19 16.07 -10.42
C HIS A 47 2.53 17.28 -11.29
N LYS A 48 3.76 17.74 -11.21
CA LYS A 48 4.22 19.03 -11.77
C LYS A 48 4.11 19.12 -13.28
N GLU A 49 4.29 18.01 -13.98
CA GLU A 49 4.28 17.98 -15.44
C GLU A 49 2.85 17.96 -16.00
N SER A 50 1.97 17.09 -15.47
CA SER A 50 0.59 16.97 -15.97
C SER A 50 -0.41 17.88 -15.30
N GLY A 51 -0.06 18.54 -14.19
CA GLY A 51 -0.99 19.31 -13.36
C GLY A 51 -1.98 18.47 -12.58
N SER A 52 -1.89 17.13 -12.65
CA SER A 52 -2.84 16.23 -12.03
C SER A 52 -2.57 16.05 -10.54
N GLN A 53 -3.63 15.87 -9.76
CA GLN A 53 -3.53 15.49 -8.36
C GLN A 53 -3.50 13.97 -8.23
N VAL A 54 -2.63 13.47 -7.36
CA VAL A 54 -2.49 12.05 -6.99
C VAL A 54 -2.58 11.94 -5.47
N SER A 55 -3.39 11.03 -4.99
CA SER A 55 -3.55 10.76 -3.57
C SER A 55 -2.93 9.42 -3.22
N ILE A 56 -2.02 9.39 -2.26
CA ILE A 56 -1.38 8.17 -1.78
C ILE A 56 -1.82 7.91 -0.35
N LEU A 57 -2.55 6.82 -0.15
CA LEU A 57 -2.92 6.31 1.16
C LEU A 57 -2.01 5.13 1.50
N ASN A 58 -0.96 5.38 2.27
CA ASN A 58 -0.09 4.34 2.78
C ASN A 58 -0.66 3.79 4.08
N VAL A 59 -0.89 2.47 4.16
CA VAL A 59 -1.56 1.82 5.29
C VAL A 59 -0.75 0.66 5.85
N TYR A 60 -0.84 0.48 7.15
CA TYR A 60 -0.42 -0.73 7.84
C TYR A 60 -1.66 -1.48 8.35
N VAL A 61 -1.70 -2.75 8.16
CA VAL A 61 -2.84 -3.70 8.21
C VAL A 61 -3.97 -3.45 9.20
N LEU A 62 -3.64 -3.09 10.41
CA LEU A 62 -4.65 -2.90 11.45
C LEU A 62 -5.62 -1.73 11.18
N ALA A 63 -5.34 -0.93 10.13
CA ALA A 63 -6.19 0.20 9.77
C ALA A 63 -7.49 -0.22 9.05
N LEU A 64 -7.50 -1.39 8.40
CA LEU A 64 -8.65 -1.84 7.60
C LEU A 64 -9.70 -2.64 8.38
N LEU A 65 -9.45 -2.93 9.67
CA LEU A 65 -10.37 -3.68 10.51
C LEU A 65 -11.44 -2.80 11.16
N SER A 66 -12.70 -3.07 10.89
CA SER A 66 -13.93 -2.56 11.52
C SER A 66 -14.01 -1.03 11.78
N GLU A 67 -13.82 -0.56 13.00
CA GLU A 67 -13.92 0.87 13.36
C GLU A 67 -12.88 1.76 12.66
N LYS A 68 -11.71 1.22 12.32
CA LYS A 68 -10.65 1.96 11.65
C LYS A 68 -10.97 2.17 10.16
N LYS A 69 -11.64 1.21 9.50
CA LYS A 69 -12.18 1.39 8.15
C LYS A 69 -13.08 2.63 8.08
N ARG A 70 -14.00 2.79 9.03
CA ARG A 70 -14.90 3.95 9.11
C ARG A 70 -14.11 5.26 9.22
N ARG A 71 -13.13 5.35 10.09
CA ARG A 71 -12.29 6.55 10.25
C ARG A 71 -11.49 6.92 9.00
N ILE A 72 -10.98 5.93 8.29
CA ILE A 72 -10.30 6.15 7.00
C ILE A 72 -11.32 6.66 5.97
N GLN A 73 -12.49 6.05 5.86
CA GLN A 73 -13.54 6.48 4.94
C GLN A 73 -14.01 7.91 5.25
N GLU A 74 -14.19 8.27 6.51
CA GLU A 74 -14.55 9.64 6.94
C GLU A 74 -13.44 10.63 6.57
N SER A 75 -12.17 10.28 6.79
CA SER A 75 -11.03 11.11 6.41
C SER A 75 -10.93 11.27 4.89
N LEU A 76 -11.11 10.19 4.13
CA LEU A 76 -11.13 10.24 2.67
C LEU A 76 -12.31 11.08 2.14
N ALA A 77 -13.51 10.91 2.70
CA ALA A 77 -14.68 11.67 2.30
C ALA A 77 -14.50 13.18 2.54
N SER A 78 -13.86 13.57 3.64
CA SER A 78 -13.59 14.98 3.96
C SER A 78 -12.54 15.61 3.06
N GLN A 79 -11.54 14.84 2.61
CA GLN A 79 -10.40 15.32 1.81
C GLN A 79 -10.61 15.14 0.31
N ARG A 80 -11.65 14.38 -0.11
CA ARG A 80 -11.99 14.12 -1.52
C ARG A 80 -10.76 13.72 -2.36
N PRO A 81 -10.05 12.64 -1.97
CA PRO A 81 -8.88 12.21 -2.72
C PRO A 81 -9.29 11.79 -4.13
N VAL A 82 -8.46 12.16 -5.11
CA VAL A 82 -8.62 11.76 -6.51
C VAL A 82 -7.39 10.99 -6.95
N ASN A 83 -7.55 10.09 -7.91
CA ASN A 83 -6.48 9.24 -8.40
C ASN A 83 -5.77 8.54 -7.24
N LEU A 84 -6.55 7.78 -6.47
CA LEU A 84 -6.11 7.16 -5.23
C LEU A 84 -5.22 5.96 -5.50
N ILE A 85 -4.08 5.93 -4.82
CA ILE A 85 -3.21 4.77 -4.66
C ILE A 85 -3.25 4.38 -3.19
N LEU A 86 -3.82 3.22 -2.88
CA LEU A 86 -3.71 2.60 -1.56
C LEU A 86 -2.54 1.62 -1.59
N ALA A 87 -1.55 1.83 -0.75
CA ALA A 87 -0.32 1.05 -0.72
C ALA A 87 0.03 0.63 0.71
N GLY A 88 0.72 -0.49 0.87
CA GLY A 88 1.30 -0.92 2.13
C GLY A 88 1.10 -2.39 2.45
N ASP A 89 1.49 -2.76 3.66
CA ASP A 89 1.31 -4.10 4.21
C ASP A 89 -0.13 -4.29 4.69
N LEU A 90 -0.91 -5.04 3.91
CA LEU A 90 -2.27 -5.42 4.28
C LEU A 90 -2.33 -6.68 5.17
N ASN A 91 -1.20 -7.40 5.30
CA ASN A 91 -1.02 -8.64 6.06
C ASN A 91 -2.10 -9.71 5.75
N ILE A 92 -2.67 -9.67 4.56
CA ILE A 92 -3.67 -10.61 4.07
C ILE A 92 -3.32 -11.11 2.67
N THR A 93 -3.80 -12.31 2.35
CA THR A 93 -3.75 -12.85 0.99
C THR A 93 -5.14 -12.82 0.36
N LEU A 94 -5.24 -12.29 -0.87
CA LEU A 94 -6.50 -12.27 -1.64
C LEU A 94 -6.77 -13.59 -2.36
N SER A 95 -5.76 -14.43 -2.49
CA SER A 95 -5.86 -15.74 -3.14
C SER A 95 -4.94 -16.74 -2.44
N THR A 96 -5.36 -18.00 -2.40
CA THR A 96 -4.51 -19.10 -1.92
C THR A 96 -3.23 -19.25 -2.73
N LYS A 97 -3.21 -18.81 -3.99
CA LYS A 97 -2.02 -18.79 -4.85
C LYS A 97 -0.95 -17.78 -4.39
N GLU A 98 -1.32 -16.82 -3.56
CA GLU A 98 -0.43 -15.80 -2.99
C GLU A 98 0.28 -16.24 -1.72
N LYS A 99 0.11 -17.51 -1.33
CA LYS A 99 0.78 -18.11 -0.18
C LYS A 99 1.42 -19.44 -0.56
N ARG A 100 2.61 -19.65 -0.07
CA ARG A 100 3.36 -20.92 -0.19
C ARG A 100 3.73 -21.41 1.21
N GLY A 101 3.45 -22.66 1.47
CA GLY A 101 3.75 -23.31 2.75
C GLY A 101 2.80 -22.94 3.90
N GLY A 102 2.92 -23.66 5.01
CA GLY A 102 2.01 -23.54 6.13
C GLY A 102 0.57 -23.96 5.81
N SER A 103 -0.37 -23.55 6.64
CA SER A 103 -1.80 -23.79 6.39
C SER A 103 -2.30 -22.89 5.26
N ILE A 104 -2.80 -23.49 4.17
CA ILE A 104 -3.38 -22.76 3.02
C ILE A 104 -4.88 -22.65 3.27
N VAL A 105 -5.24 -21.69 4.11
CA VAL A 105 -6.63 -21.35 4.41
C VAL A 105 -6.95 -19.98 3.80
N ARG A 106 -8.18 -19.81 3.35
CA ARG A 106 -8.70 -18.51 2.88
C ARG A 106 -8.63 -17.50 4.03
N ASP A 107 -8.04 -16.35 3.77
CA ASP A 107 -7.92 -15.29 4.78
C ASP A 107 -9.32 -14.75 5.13
N PRO A 108 -9.71 -14.73 6.41
CA PRO A 108 -11.03 -14.27 6.82
C PRO A 108 -11.27 -12.77 6.53
N LEU A 109 -10.22 -11.98 6.42
CA LEU A 109 -10.30 -10.55 6.14
C LEU A 109 -10.31 -10.20 4.64
N ARG A 110 -10.17 -11.21 3.78
CA ARG A 110 -10.16 -11.03 2.34
C ARG A 110 -11.39 -10.27 1.84
N GLU A 111 -12.57 -10.66 2.28
CA GLU A 111 -13.83 -10.03 1.84
C GLU A 111 -13.87 -8.54 2.16
N ASN A 112 -13.34 -8.13 3.32
CA ASN A 112 -13.27 -6.71 3.69
C ASN A 112 -12.41 -5.89 2.72
N VAL A 113 -11.31 -6.46 2.23
CA VAL A 113 -10.44 -5.77 1.26
C VAL A 113 -11.06 -5.80 -0.14
N GLU A 114 -11.68 -6.90 -0.55
CA GLU A 114 -12.42 -6.98 -1.81
C GLU A 114 -13.58 -5.96 -1.85
N ASP A 115 -14.27 -5.74 -0.71
CA ASP A 115 -15.28 -4.69 -0.58
C ASP A 115 -14.69 -3.29 -0.73
N ILE A 116 -13.56 -3.01 -0.10
CA ILE A 116 -12.85 -1.73 -0.25
C ILE A 116 -12.42 -1.52 -1.71
N MET A 117 -11.90 -2.56 -2.36
CA MET A 117 -11.49 -2.48 -3.76
C MET A 117 -12.67 -2.13 -4.67
N ARG A 118 -13.82 -2.76 -4.43
CA ARG A 118 -15.06 -2.48 -5.17
C ARG A 118 -15.62 -1.09 -4.87
N ASP A 119 -15.74 -0.73 -3.59
CA ASP A 119 -16.34 0.53 -3.15
C ASP A 119 -15.53 1.76 -3.62
N TRP A 120 -14.20 1.62 -3.76
CA TRP A 120 -13.28 2.68 -4.13
C TRP A 120 -12.72 2.55 -5.54
N ASP A 121 -13.26 1.61 -6.34
CA ASP A 121 -12.85 1.35 -7.72
C ASP A 121 -11.32 1.12 -7.86
N LEU A 122 -10.78 0.23 -7.00
CA LEU A 122 -9.36 -0.05 -6.93
C LEU A 122 -9.01 -1.35 -7.66
N GLU A 123 -7.93 -1.31 -8.43
CA GLU A 123 -7.32 -2.45 -9.10
C GLU A 123 -5.98 -2.82 -8.44
N ASP A 124 -5.73 -4.12 -8.26
CA ASP A 124 -4.49 -4.65 -7.67
C ASP A 124 -3.36 -4.70 -8.69
N VAL A 125 -2.41 -3.80 -8.57
CA VAL A 125 -1.20 -3.77 -9.41
C VAL A 125 -0.21 -4.82 -8.91
N LYS A 126 -0.14 -5.92 -9.64
CA LYS A 126 0.77 -7.04 -9.31
C LYS A 126 2.20 -6.72 -9.71
N PRO A 127 3.20 -7.18 -8.94
CA PRO A 127 4.59 -7.02 -9.34
C PRO A 127 4.87 -7.73 -10.66
N ALA A 128 5.66 -7.07 -11.53
CA ALA A 128 6.06 -7.62 -12.82
C ALA A 128 6.89 -8.90 -12.68
N GLN A 129 7.66 -9.02 -11.60
CA GLN A 129 8.46 -10.19 -11.27
C GLN A 129 8.33 -10.52 -9.78
N GLY A 130 8.38 -11.83 -9.48
CA GLY A 130 8.14 -12.31 -8.13
C GLY A 130 6.66 -12.33 -7.77
N LEU A 131 6.34 -12.91 -6.64
CA LEU A 131 4.97 -12.98 -6.14
C LEU A 131 4.90 -12.64 -4.66
N TYR A 132 5.89 -13.09 -3.89
CA TYR A 132 5.86 -13.00 -2.44
C TYR A 132 6.63 -11.78 -1.95
N THR A 133 6.00 -10.99 -1.09
CA THR A 133 6.61 -9.80 -0.49
C THR A 133 7.12 -10.08 0.92
N TRP A 134 6.72 -11.20 1.52
CA TRP A 134 7.11 -11.61 2.86
C TRP A 134 7.51 -13.08 2.92
N THR A 135 8.42 -13.42 3.82
CA THR A 135 8.81 -14.81 4.13
C THR A 135 9.22 -14.94 5.59
N ASN A 136 8.92 -16.11 6.20
CA ASN A 136 9.37 -16.44 7.56
C ASN A 136 10.86 -16.82 7.65
N ARG A 137 11.62 -16.72 6.53
CA ARG A 137 13.05 -17.00 6.42
C ARG A 137 13.49 -18.41 6.87
N ARG A 138 12.56 -19.34 7.08
CA ARG A 138 12.88 -20.76 7.36
C ARG A 138 13.19 -21.49 6.08
N THR A 139 13.89 -22.62 6.19
CA THR A 139 14.21 -23.52 5.06
C THR A 139 13.39 -24.81 5.16
N GLY A 140 13.32 -25.55 4.04
CA GLY A 140 12.65 -26.84 3.97
C GLY A 140 11.12 -26.77 4.19
N PRO A 141 10.53 -27.79 4.83
CA PRO A 141 9.06 -27.89 5.00
C PRO A 141 8.44 -26.78 5.85
N GLY A 142 9.25 -26.11 6.67
CA GLY A 142 8.80 -24.99 7.50
C GLY A 142 8.82 -23.63 6.81
N HIS A 143 9.22 -23.57 5.51
CA HIS A 143 9.26 -22.31 4.76
C HIS A 143 7.85 -21.83 4.43
N ILE A 144 7.58 -20.56 4.75
CA ILE A 144 6.33 -19.88 4.40
C ILE A 144 6.68 -18.59 3.69
N ALA A 145 6.03 -18.33 2.56
CA ALA A 145 6.11 -17.07 1.84
C ALA A 145 4.70 -16.60 1.47
N ALA A 146 4.47 -15.28 1.49
CA ALA A 146 3.16 -14.70 1.19
C ALA A 146 3.30 -13.33 0.52
N ARG A 147 2.28 -12.95 -0.25
CA ARG A 147 2.14 -11.60 -0.77
C ARG A 147 1.23 -10.81 0.18
N LEU A 148 1.84 -9.97 1.00
CA LEU A 148 1.17 -9.18 2.02
C LEU A 148 1.12 -7.69 1.67
N ASP A 149 2.18 -7.19 1.00
CA ASP A 149 2.26 -5.81 0.54
C ASP A 149 1.59 -5.65 -0.82
N ARG A 150 0.84 -4.55 -1.00
CA ARG A 150 0.07 -4.28 -2.22
C ARG A 150 0.11 -2.82 -2.63
N PHE A 151 -0.15 -2.63 -3.93
CA PHE A 151 -0.54 -1.37 -4.52
C PHE A 151 -1.92 -1.56 -5.15
N LEU A 152 -2.93 -0.93 -4.58
CA LEU A 152 -4.29 -0.89 -5.11
C LEU A 152 -4.51 0.51 -5.70
N VAL A 153 -4.76 0.60 -7.00
CA VAL A 153 -4.78 1.84 -7.75
C VAL A 153 -6.18 2.09 -8.32
N GLN A 154 -6.71 3.27 -8.10
CA GLN A 154 -8.02 3.66 -8.61
C GLN A 154 -8.03 3.68 -10.14
N GLN A 155 -9.08 3.17 -10.77
CA GLN A 155 -9.17 3.06 -12.23
C GLN A 155 -9.06 4.42 -12.93
N SER A 156 -9.54 5.49 -12.32
CA SER A 156 -9.37 6.86 -12.83
C SER A 156 -7.93 7.23 -13.13
N PHE A 157 -6.97 6.65 -12.41
CA PHE A 157 -5.54 6.86 -12.62
C PHE A 157 -5.09 6.38 -14.01
N PHE A 158 -5.60 5.25 -14.47
CA PHE A 158 -5.28 4.70 -15.79
C PHE A 158 -5.98 5.46 -16.91
N VAL A 159 -7.17 5.98 -16.68
CA VAL A 159 -7.90 6.83 -17.66
C VAL A 159 -7.13 8.11 -17.98
N LEU A 160 -6.36 8.63 -17.03
CA LEU A 160 -5.47 9.79 -17.25
C LEU A 160 -4.18 9.46 -18.00
N GLY A 161 -4.00 8.21 -18.46
CA GLY A 161 -2.82 7.76 -19.19
C GLY A 161 -1.61 7.46 -18.33
N PHE A 162 -1.74 7.47 -16.99
CA PHE A 162 -0.68 7.03 -16.11
C PHE A 162 -0.46 5.51 -16.25
N ARG A 163 0.80 5.10 -16.18
CA ARG A 163 1.19 3.70 -16.09
C ARG A 163 1.71 3.44 -14.70
N SER A 164 1.32 2.33 -14.11
CA SER A 164 1.85 1.89 -12.82
C SER A 164 2.51 0.54 -12.96
N ASP A 165 3.75 0.47 -12.50
CA ASP A 165 4.50 -0.77 -12.37
C ASP A 165 4.87 -0.96 -10.91
N SER A 166 4.76 -2.18 -10.42
CA SER A 166 5.24 -2.54 -9.10
C SER A 166 6.40 -3.52 -9.19
N SER A 167 7.34 -3.42 -8.27
CA SER A 167 8.49 -4.32 -8.20
C SER A 167 8.80 -4.67 -6.76
N ILE A 168 9.23 -5.91 -6.53
CA ILE A 168 9.73 -6.36 -5.24
C ILE A 168 11.22 -6.06 -5.19
N LEU A 169 11.62 -5.21 -4.23
CA LEU A 169 13.03 -4.90 -4.00
C LEU A 169 13.65 -5.94 -3.07
N ALA A 170 14.97 -6.15 -3.22
CA ALA A 170 15.70 -7.04 -2.32
C ALA A 170 15.66 -6.53 -0.88
N PHE A 171 15.46 -7.46 0.06
CA PHE A 171 15.47 -7.16 1.49
C PHE A 171 16.86 -6.74 1.96
N ILE A 172 16.98 -5.53 2.48
CA ILE A 172 18.25 -5.03 3.03
C ILE A 172 18.12 -4.79 4.54
N ILE A 173 16.97 -4.34 5.04
CA ILE A 173 16.81 -3.88 6.44
C ILE A 173 15.46 -4.31 7.06
N SER A 174 14.49 -4.79 6.31
CA SER A 174 13.13 -5.10 6.78
C SER A 174 12.87 -6.61 6.88
N ASP A 175 11.89 -7.01 7.69
CA ASP A 175 11.36 -8.39 7.73
C ASP A 175 10.45 -8.69 6.54
N HIS A 176 10.11 -7.66 5.78
CA HIS A 176 9.34 -7.71 4.54
C HIS A 176 10.19 -7.49 3.32
#